data_bd59170f0a06b8e49bfac80a5adfa6b5
#
_entry.id   bd59170f0a06b8e49bfac80a5adfa6b5
#
_cell.length_a   1.000
_cell.length_b   1.000
_cell.length_c   1.000
_cell.angle_alpha   90.00
_cell.angle_beta   90.00
_cell.angle_gamma   90.00
#
_symmetry.space_group_name_H-M   'P 1'
#
loop_
_entity.id
_entity.type
_entity.pdbx_description
1 polymer ?
#
loop_
_entity_poly.entity_id
_entity_poly.type
_entity_poly.pdbx_seq_one_letter_code
_entity_poly.pdbx_strand_id
1 'polypeptide(L)'
;MKKILFFFLLFLLLMTGSCSDQRVQMAWLAEMNSLMEKNPQAAYDSLSNHRQDMSQCGEKVEMRYRMLEAKVLNKLFKPMPSDSLFQEVVDYYDSKGTPNEKMEAHYLLGCIYRDMKEAPKAMQCYQDAVESVDTLSKDCDFNSLKRIYGQMADVFVKQNLFQEAQIALQKYITYALKEKDTLNYIIGSERFIPIFSAMGDTAKAIAQTKLCTRLYEKYHYHQKAIAVCVTLIEFYLDRHQYQEAHHLMQKFESKSGLFDKHGNIATPREYYYYYKAKYFLGTQQLDSAEFYFRKLGRFGYSYEASRGLMDVYVKRHNTDSITKYTILAGVGMDSVLETNQTNALEQSSSMYNYSNLQRESVVNLERANREEKKVLLLGSFLLVLFGVLLWLYKKYKKNERKKKQDLEIHQKEIDKWNDNFLQVCQKLEVYKNELETLQKDKKILADQMQQQIEALQDEITEYKKMRVRMEPSENIATLDEENIYKRFRELTSGKMNTPPPTEEEWQELSLVVSKYFPFIYNKMCNCEKLSQLEMRVCILTRLRFTNKEMTILLNSSASSISNIRQKVNERLFGEKSSKTLFDNMVNL
;
A
#
# COMPACT_ATOMS: atom_id res chain seq x y z
N MET A 1 -57.48 -33.82 22.81
CA MET A 1 -56.09 -34.25 22.59
C MET A 1 -55.77 -34.58 21.14
N LYS A 2 -56.46 -35.46 20.40
CA LYS A 2 -56.17 -35.80 19.01
C LYS A 2 -56.19 -34.59 18.03
N LYS A 3 -57.11 -33.61 18.19
CA LYS A 3 -57.18 -32.42 17.35
C LYS A 3 -56.00 -31.44 17.61
N ILE A 4 -55.53 -31.31 18.84
CA ILE A 4 -54.38 -30.46 19.22
C ILE A 4 -53.11 -31.11 18.68
N LEU A 5 -52.96 -32.42 18.76
CA LEU A 5 -51.82 -33.14 18.20
C LEU A 5 -51.77 -33.04 16.69
N PHE A 6 -52.96 -33.10 16.01
CA PHE A 6 -53.04 -32.92 14.57
C PHE A 6 -52.63 -31.48 14.12
N PHE A 7 -53.08 -30.46 14.84
CA PHE A 7 -52.67 -29.08 14.58
C PHE A 7 -51.17 -28.85 14.88
N PHE A 8 -50.65 -29.52 15.90
CA PHE A 8 -49.22 -29.45 16.21
C PHE A 8 -48.36 -30.18 15.16
N LEU A 9 -48.84 -31.33 14.64
CA LEU A 9 -48.18 -32.04 13.55
C LEU A 9 -48.28 -31.29 12.22
N LEU A 10 -49.41 -30.63 11.93
CA LEU A 10 -49.59 -29.79 10.75
C LEU A 10 -48.69 -28.53 10.83
N PHE A 11 -48.55 -27.93 12.02
CA PHE A 11 -47.66 -26.83 12.27
C PHE A 11 -46.17 -27.23 12.12
N LEU A 12 -45.81 -28.44 12.59
CA LEU A 12 -44.47 -29.01 12.39
C LEU A 12 -44.19 -29.30 10.91
N LEU A 13 -45.16 -29.80 10.16
CA LEU A 13 -45.04 -30.04 8.70
C LEU A 13 -44.89 -28.73 7.92
N LEU A 14 -45.60 -27.66 8.30
CA LEU A 14 -45.45 -26.34 7.70
C LEU A 14 -44.08 -25.73 8.00
N MET A 15 -43.53 -25.96 9.19
CA MET A 15 -42.18 -25.51 9.56
C MET A 15 -41.07 -26.27 8.82
N THR A 16 -41.26 -27.58 8.53
CA THR A 16 -40.26 -28.36 7.79
C THR A 16 -40.25 -28.07 6.29
N GLY A 17 -41.40 -27.72 5.68
CA GLY A 17 -41.47 -27.26 4.29
C GLY A 17 -40.67 -25.97 4.05
N SER A 18 -40.85 -24.98 4.89
CA SER A 18 -40.14 -23.70 4.76
C SER A 18 -38.61 -23.83 4.91
N CYS A 19 -38.12 -24.74 5.76
CA CYS A 19 -36.69 -25.00 5.92
C CYS A 19 -36.06 -25.74 4.73
N SER A 20 -36.80 -26.60 4.03
CA SER A 20 -36.27 -27.30 2.86
C SER A 20 -36.11 -26.35 1.67
N ASP A 21 -37.08 -25.47 1.44
CA ASP A 21 -37.01 -24.45 0.39
C ASP A 21 -35.85 -23.47 0.59
N GLN A 22 -35.65 -22.98 1.80
CA GLN A 22 -34.53 -22.07 2.07
C GLN A 22 -33.15 -22.72 1.78
N ARG A 23 -32.98 -24.00 2.06
CA ARG A 23 -31.70 -24.69 1.78
C ARG A 23 -31.45 -24.80 0.27
N VAL A 24 -32.50 -25.11 -0.50
CA VAL A 24 -32.41 -25.20 -1.96
C VAL A 24 -32.05 -23.84 -2.55
N GLN A 25 -32.70 -22.77 -2.09
CA GLN A 25 -32.42 -21.41 -2.57
C GLN A 25 -31.03 -20.94 -2.19
N MET A 26 -30.55 -21.22 -0.98
CA MET A 26 -29.20 -20.90 -0.57
C MET A 26 -28.14 -21.67 -1.37
N ALA A 27 -28.40 -22.94 -1.73
CA ALA A 27 -27.52 -23.72 -2.59
C ALA A 27 -27.46 -23.12 -4.00
N TRP A 28 -28.61 -22.73 -4.56
CA TRP A 28 -28.69 -22.06 -5.85
C TRP A 28 -27.95 -20.72 -5.84
N LEU A 29 -28.10 -19.92 -4.79
CA LEU A 29 -27.34 -18.65 -4.64
C LEU A 29 -25.82 -18.91 -4.55
N ALA A 30 -25.39 -19.98 -3.91
CA ALA A 30 -23.97 -20.37 -3.89
C ALA A 30 -23.47 -20.77 -5.30
N GLU A 31 -24.30 -21.45 -6.09
CA GLU A 31 -24.02 -21.77 -7.49
C GLU A 31 -23.91 -20.47 -8.33
N MET A 32 -24.84 -19.52 -8.16
CA MET A 32 -24.80 -18.22 -8.84
C MET A 32 -23.54 -17.43 -8.48
N ASN A 33 -23.10 -17.45 -7.22
CA ASN A 33 -21.84 -16.84 -6.82
C ASN A 33 -20.63 -17.50 -7.52
N SER A 34 -20.64 -18.81 -7.70
CA SER A 34 -19.61 -19.52 -8.45
C SER A 34 -19.66 -19.23 -9.96
N LEU A 35 -20.88 -19.19 -10.54
CA LEU A 35 -21.10 -18.86 -11.95
C LEU A 35 -20.60 -17.43 -12.26
N MET A 36 -20.81 -16.49 -11.34
CA MET A 36 -20.38 -15.10 -11.46
C MET A 36 -18.87 -14.95 -11.69
N GLU A 37 -18.04 -15.86 -11.16
CA GLU A 37 -16.61 -15.85 -11.37
C GLU A 37 -16.22 -16.26 -12.81
N LYS A 38 -17.03 -17.12 -13.44
CA LYS A 38 -16.78 -17.64 -14.80
C LYS A 38 -17.50 -16.83 -15.88
N ASN A 39 -18.75 -16.50 -15.63
CA ASN A 39 -19.62 -15.78 -16.57
C ASN A 39 -20.55 -14.82 -15.80
N PRO A 40 -20.10 -13.59 -15.51
CA PRO A 40 -20.89 -12.61 -14.75
C PRO A 40 -22.23 -12.26 -15.42
N GLN A 41 -22.29 -12.20 -16.76
CA GLN A 41 -23.53 -11.88 -17.46
C GLN A 41 -24.57 -12.97 -17.30
N ALA A 42 -24.21 -14.23 -17.44
CA ALA A 42 -25.12 -15.35 -17.22
C ALA A 42 -25.63 -15.42 -15.76
N ALA A 43 -24.77 -15.11 -14.79
CA ALA A 43 -25.17 -15.02 -13.39
C ALA A 43 -26.17 -13.87 -13.17
N TYR A 44 -25.94 -12.71 -13.78
CA TYR A 44 -26.85 -11.58 -13.74
C TYR A 44 -28.22 -11.91 -14.33
N ASP A 45 -28.25 -12.50 -15.51
CA ASP A 45 -29.49 -12.86 -16.20
C ASP A 45 -30.29 -13.86 -15.35
N SER A 46 -29.63 -14.87 -14.77
CA SER A 46 -30.24 -15.83 -13.87
C SER A 46 -30.79 -15.20 -12.59
N LEU A 47 -30.00 -14.33 -11.92
CA LEU A 47 -30.45 -13.62 -10.72
C LEU A 47 -31.65 -12.72 -11.03
N SER A 48 -31.60 -11.96 -12.13
CA SER A 48 -32.68 -11.04 -12.52
C SER A 48 -34.02 -11.77 -12.76
N ASN A 49 -33.98 -12.95 -13.35
CA ASN A 49 -35.17 -13.75 -13.62
C ASN A 49 -35.83 -14.31 -12.34
N HIS A 50 -35.08 -14.47 -11.25
CA HIS A 50 -35.58 -15.06 -10.00
C HIS A 50 -35.78 -14.03 -8.88
N ARG A 51 -35.74 -12.74 -9.20
CA ARG A 51 -35.83 -11.66 -8.21
C ARG A 51 -37.08 -11.73 -7.33
N GLN A 52 -38.23 -12.01 -7.97
CA GLN A 52 -39.53 -12.04 -7.30
C GLN A 52 -39.66 -13.25 -6.38
N ASP A 53 -39.14 -14.41 -6.81
CA ASP A 53 -39.16 -15.63 -6.03
C ASP A 53 -38.29 -15.51 -4.77
N MET A 54 -37.11 -14.89 -4.88
CA MET A 54 -36.15 -14.76 -3.77
C MET A 54 -36.65 -13.85 -2.66
N SER A 55 -37.43 -12.81 -2.98
CA SER A 55 -38.01 -11.90 -1.98
C SER A 55 -39.07 -12.59 -1.08
N GLN A 56 -39.60 -13.73 -1.49
CA GLN A 56 -40.60 -14.48 -0.75
C GLN A 56 -40.01 -15.63 0.08
N CYS A 57 -38.73 -15.92 -0.05
CA CYS A 57 -38.08 -17.10 0.57
C CYS A 57 -37.56 -16.83 2.00
N GLY A 58 -37.86 -15.68 2.59
CA GLY A 58 -37.46 -15.24 3.93
C GLY A 58 -36.15 -14.45 3.95
N GLU A 59 -35.98 -13.69 5.03
CA GLU A 59 -34.96 -12.64 5.22
C GLU A 59 -33.53 -13.09 4.84
N LYS A 60 -33.13 -14.28 5.27
CA LYS A 60 -31.77 -14.81 5.01
C LYS A 60 -31.49 -14.99 3.51
N VAL A 61 -32.45 -15.53 2.78
CA VAL A 61 -32.32 -15.77 1.34
C VAL A 61 -32.36 -14.43 0.60
N GLU A 62 -33.28 -13.56 0.98
CA GLU A 62 -33.41 -12.23 0.39
C GLU A 62 -32.14 -11.39 0.56
N MET A 63 -31.57 -11.31 1.77
CA MET A 63 -30.34 -10.55 2.01
C MET A 63 -29.15 -11.13 1.24
N ARG A 64 -29.06 -12.46 1.15
CA ARG A 64 -28.03 -13.11 0.33
C ARG A 64 -28.21 -12.82 -1.15
N TYR A 65 -29.46 -12.86 -1.64
CA TYR A 65 -29.78 -12.51 -3.02
C TYR A 65 -29.39 -11.06 -3.33
N ARG A 66 -29.81 -10.10 -2.51
CA ARG A 66 -29.50 -8.67 -2.69
C ARG A 66 -27.98 -8.41 -2.70
N MET A 67 -27.24 -9.09 -1.83
CA MET A 67 -25.78 -8.99 -1.80
C MET A 67 -25.14 -9.52 -3.09
N LEU A 68 -25.60 -10.67 -3.61
CA LEU A 68 -25.10 -11.23 -4.87
C LEU A 68 -25.53 -10.41 -6.10
N GLU A 69 -26.75 -9.85 -6.09
CA GLU A 69 -27.21 -8.91 -7.12
C GLU A 69 -26.31 -7.67 -7.18
N ALA A 70 -26.02 -7.04 -6.06
CA ALA A 70 -25.11 -5.91 -5.99
C ALA A 70 -23.69 -6.29 -6.46
N LYS A 71 -23.21 -7.47 -6.05
CA LYS A 71 -21.89 -7.99 -6.46
C LYS A 71 -21.79 -8.17 -7.96
N VAL A 72 -22.78 -8.75 -8.61
CA VAL A 72 -22.76 -8.98 -10.07
C VAL A 72 -22.92 -7.67 -10.84
N LEU A 73 -23.74 -6.74 -10.35
CA LEU A 73 -23.89 -5.41 -10.94
C LEU A 73 -22.56 -4.64 -10.90
N ASN A 74 -21.89 -4.63 -9.75
CA ASN A 74 -20.57 -4.02 -9.61
C ASN A 74 -19.55 -4.67 -10.56
N LYS A 75 -19.58 -6.01 -10.72
CA LYS A 75 -18.66 -6.74 -11.61
C LYS A 75 -18.92 -6.45 -13.10
N LEU A 76 -20.15 -6.15 -13.46
CA LEU A 76 -20.57 -5.81 -14.83
C LEU A 76 -20.56 -4.30 -15.11
N PHE A 77 -20.14 -3.48 -14.16
CA PHE A 77 -20.18 -2.01 -14.26
C PHE A 77 -21.60 -1.49 -14.61
N LYS A 78 -22.63 -2.14 -14.09
CA LYS A 78 -24.03 -1.73 -14.21
C LYS A 78 -24.44 -0.88 -13.00
N PRO A 79 -25.50 -0.04 -13.12
CA PRO A 79 -26.01 0.74 -12.00
C PRO A 79 -26.30 -0.15 -10.79
N MET A 80 -25.77 0.27 -9.64
CA MET A 80 -25.93 -0.39 -8.35
C MET A 80 -27.29 -0.04 -7.71
N PRO A 81 -27.81 -0.83 -6.76
CA PRO A 81 -28.99 -0.44 -5.98
C PRO A 81 -28.72 0.86 -5.20
N SER A 82 -29.79 1.52 -4.71
CA SER A 82 -29.62 2.69 -3.86
C SER A 82 -28.95 2.34 -2.54
N ASP A 83 -28.22 3.31 -1.96
CA ASP A 83 -27.56 3.17 -0.67
C ASP A 83 -28.55 2.79 0.45
N SER A 84 -29.72 3.43 0.50
CA SER A 84 -30.75 3.15 1.51
C SER A 84 -31.26 1.72 1.45
N LEU A 85 -31.48 1.17 0.26
CA LEU A 85 -31.91 -0.22 0.09
C LEU A 85 -30.79 -1.21 0.45
N PHE A 86 -29.55 -0.86 0.17
CA PHE A 86 -28.43 -1.75 0.46
C PHE A 86 -27.97 -1.65 1.92
N GLN A 87 -28.29 -0.55 2.63
CA GLN A 87 -28.04 -0.43 4.07
C GLN A 87 -28.72 -1.55 4.86
N GLU A 88 -29.94 -1.98 4.48
CA GLU A 88 -30.62 -3.12 5.10
C GLU A 88 -29.79 -4.42 5.00
N VAL A 89 -29.06 -4.61 3.90
CA VAL A 89 -28.16 -5.76 3.73
C VAL A 89 -26.98 -5.67 4.69
N VAL A 90 -26.39 -4.48 4.83
CA VAL A 90 -25.28 -4.25 5.76
C VAL A 90 -25.74 -4.49 7.19
N ASP A 91 -26.85 -3.90 7.62
CA ASP A 91 -27.40 -4.04 8.99
C ASP A 91 -27.69 -5.52 9.32
N TYR A 92 -28.22 -6.27 8.33
CA TYR A 92 -28.45 -7.70 8.48
C TYR A 92 -27.15 -8.46 8.72
N TYR A 93 -26.13 -8.23 7.88
CA TYR A 93 -24.86 -8.96 8.01
C TYR A 93 -24.06 -8.51 9.22
N ASP A 94 -24.15 -7.25 9.65
CA ASP A 94 -23.54 -6.77 10.91
C ASP A 94 -24.09 -7.48 12.13
N SER A 95 -25.36 -7.86 12.11
CA SER A 95 -25.98 -8.58 13.21
C SER A 95 -25.84 -10.11 13.12
N LYS A 96 -25.86 -10.68 11.93
CA LYS A 96 -26.01 -12.14 11.70
C LYS A 96 -24.95 -12.75 10.79
N GLY A 97 -24.07 -11.93 10.19
CA GLY A 97 -23.09 -12.39 9.22
C GLY A 97 -21.79 -12.90 9.85
N THR A 98 -21.10 -13.73 9.09
CA THR A 98 -19.69 -14.07 9.36
C THR A 98 -18.78 -12.86 9.07
N PRO A 99 -17.56 -12.81 9.61
CA PRO A 99 -16.62 -11.73 9.31
C PRO A 99 -16.45 -11.43 7.81
N ASN A 100 -16.33 -12.47 6.97
CA ASN A 100 -16.19 -12.30 5.51
C ASN A 100 -17.49 -11.78 4.85
N GLU A 101 -18.66 -12.14 5.35
CA GLU A 101 -19.93 -11.62 4.83
C GLU A 101 -20.13 -10.15 5.22
N LYS A 102 -19.76 -9.76 6.45
CA LYS A 102 -19.72 -8.34 6.86
C LYS A 102 -18.79 -7.54 5.97
N MET A 103 -17.58 -8.02 5.79
CA MET A 103 -16.60 -7.40 4.88
C MET A 103 -17.15 -7.23 3.48
N GLU A 104 -17.83 -8.25 2.91
CA GLU A 104 -18.41 -8.19 1.57
C GLU A 104 -19.54 -7.16 1.49
N ALA A 105 -20.42 -7.11 2.51
CA ALA A 105 -21.53 -6.16 2.57
C ALA A 105 -21.02 -4.71 2.64
N HIS A 106 -20.13 -4.39 3.55
CA HIS A 106 -19.52 -3.06 3.66
C HIS A 106 -18.74 -2.70 2.39
N TYR A 107 -18.00 -3.64 1.80
CA TYR A 107 -17.31 -3.41 0.53
C TYR A 107 -18.27 -2.99 -0.60
N LEU A 108 -19.40 -3.68 -0.74
CA LEU A 108 -20.38 -3.38 -1.79
C LEU A 108 -21.09 -2.04 -1.52
N LEU A 109 -21.41 -1.70 -0.27
CA LEU A 109 -21.92 -0.36 0.08
C LEU A 109 -20.89 0.73 -0.26
N GLY A 110 -19.62 0.47 0.01
CA GLY A 110 -18.53 1.35 -0.42
C GLY A 110 -18.46 1.54 -1.94
N CYS A 111 -18.73 0.48 -2.71
CA CYS A 111 -18.81 0.58 -4.17
C CYS A 111 -20.03 1.41 -4.62
N ILE A 112 -21.15 1.32 -3.94
CA ILE A 112 -22.35 2.16 -4.20
C ILE A 112 -21.99 3.63 -3.98
N TYR A 113 -21.41 3.99 -2.83
CA TYR A 113 -20.99 5.36 -2.56
C TYR A 113 -19.89 5.86 -3.51
N ARG A 114 -18.97 4.99 -3.94
CA ARG A 114 -18.00 5.31 -5.00
C ARG A 114 -18.70 5.73 -6.31
N ASP A 115 -19.71 5.00 -6.73
CA ASP A 115 -20.46 5.27 -7.96
C ASP A 115 -21.34 6.53 -7.83
N MET A 116 -21.81 6.83 -6.63
CA MET A 116 -22.46 8.09 -6.27
C MET A 116 -21.50 9.28 -6.15
N LYS A 117 -20.19 9.06 -6.29
CA LYS A 117 -19.10 10.04 -6.09
C LYS A 117 -18.98 10.55 -4.64
N GLU A 118 -19.51 9.82 -3.68
CA GLU A 118 -19.45 10.11 -2.24
C GLU A 118 -18.15 9.49 -1.64
N ALA A 119 -17.00 10.03 -2.03
CA ALA A 119 -15.70 9.48 -1.68
C ALA A 119 -15.48 9.27 -0.16
N PRO A 120 -15.88 10.18 0.74
CA PRO A 120 -15.74 9.97 2.18
C PRO A 120 -16.54 8.78 2.70
N LYS A 121 -17.79 8.64 2.26
CA LYS A 121 -18.64 7.50 2.66
C LYS A 121 -18.14 6.18 2.10
N ALA A 122 -17.69 6.19 0.83
CA ALA A 122 -17.05 5.01 0.24
C ALA A 122 -15.84 4.56 1.04
N MET A 123 -14.98 5.50 1.45
CA MET A 123 -13.79 5.21 2.24
C MET A 123 -14.14 4.66 3.62
N GLN A 124 -15.16 5.24 4.30
CA GLN A 124 -15.65 4.70 5.57
C GLN A 124 -16.07 3.25 5.43
N CYS A 125 -16.93 2.94 4.45
CA CYS A 125 -17.40 1.57 4.22
C CYS A 125 -16.24 0.60 3.91
N TYR A 126 -15.22 1.05 3.16
CA TYR A 126 -14.04 0.22 2.91
C TYR A 126 -13.22 -0.04 4.17
N GLN A 127 -13.15 0.92 5.10
CA GLN A 127 -12.49 0.73 6.40
C GLN A 127 -13.29 -0.22 7.28
N ASP A 128 -14.61 -0.03 7.38
CA ASP A 128 -15.50 -0.92 8.14
C ASP A 128 -15.40 -2.36 7.60
N ALA A 129 -15.29 -2.50 6.27
CA ALA A 129 -15.05 -3.80 5.64
C ALA A 129 -13.73 -4.44 6.09
N VAL A 130 -12.64 -3.68 6.13
CA VAL A 130 -11.33 -4.18 6.57
C VAL A 130 -11.34 -4.54 8.06
N GLU A 131 -12.00 -3.73 8.89
CA GLU A 131 -12.11 -3.94 10.34
C GLU A 131 -13.00 -5.14 10.71
N SER A 132 -13.90 -5.55 9.80
CA SER A 132 -14.78 -6.69 10.01
C SER A 132 -14.07 -8.05 10.07
N VAL A 133 -12.81 -8.14 9.65
CA VAL A 133 -12.07 -9.41 9.55
C VAL A 133 -10.74 -9.39 10.31
N ASP A 134 -10.41 -10.53 10.90
CA ASP A 134 -9.08 -10.78 11.43
C ASP A 134 -8.14 -11.28 10.32
N THR A 135 -7.18 -10.46 9.94
CA THR A 135 -6.20 -10.77 8.90
C THR A 135 -5.19 -11.86 9.27
N LEU A 136 -5.20 -12.32 10.52
CA LEU A 136 -4.42 -13.46 11.01
C LEU A 136 -5.20 -14.76 10.92
N SER A 137 -6.53 -14.71 10.77
CA SER A 137 -7.37 -15.89 10.61
C SER A 137 -7.07 -16.60 9.29
N LYS A 138 -7.11 -17.94 9.31
CA LYS A 138 -6.98 -18.77 8.11
C LYS A 138 -8.21 -18.66 7.20
N ASP A 139 -9.35 -18.30 7.75
CA ASP A 139 -10.63 -18.18 7.04
C ASP A 139 -10.84 -16.78 6.42
N CYS A 140 -9.86 -15.87 6.58
CA CYS A 140 -9.93 -14.53 6.03
C CYS A 140 -9.87 -14.56 4.49
N ASP A 141 -10.85 -13.92 3.84
CA ASP A 141 -10.89 -13.77 2.38
C ASP A 141 -9.91 -12.65 1.94
N PHE A 142 -8.65 -13.03 1.75
CA PHE A 142 -7.60 -12.12 1.27
C PHE A 142 -7.88 -11.58 -0.14
N ASN A 143 -8.66 -12.31 -0.95
CA ASN A 143 -9.04 -11.84 -2.28
C ASN A 143 -9.99 -10.63 -2.20
N SER A 144 -10.96 -10.67 -1.28
CA SER A 144 -11.82 -9.51 -1.00
C SER A 144 -11.04 -8.36 -0.38
N LEU A 145 -10.14 -8.60 0.57
CA LEU A 145 -9.24 -7.56 1.11
C LEU A 145 -8.40 -6.90 0.02
N LYS A 146 -7.83 -7.68 -0.88
CA LYS A 146 -7.10 -7.17 -2.05
C LYS A 146 -7.97 -6.20 -2.86
N ARG A 147 -9.23 -6.58 -3.17
CA ARG A 147 -10.15 -5.72 -3.92
C ARG A 147 -10.47 -4.42 -3.17
N ILE A 148 -10.71 -4.49 -1.87
CA ILE A 148 -11.01 -3.34 -1.03
C ILE A 148 -9.84 -2.34 -1.09
N TYR A 149 -8.62 -2.79 -0.82
CA TYR A 149 -7.45 -1.90 -0.90
C TYR A 149 -7.20 -1.36 -2.32
N GLY A 150 -7.59 -2.13 -3.34
CA GLY A 150 -7.60 -1.66 -4.72
C GLY A 150 -8.56 -0.47 -4.91
N GLN A 151 -9.79 -0.56 -4.39
CA GLN A 151 -10.77 0.53 -4.45
C GLN A 151 -10.36 1.74 -3.61
N MET A 152 -9.82 1.50 -2.40
CA MET A 152 -9.27 2.59 -1.58
C MET A 152 -8.19 3.37 -2.34
N ALA A 153 -7.27 2.66 -2.99
CA ALA A 153 -6.22 3.28 -3.80
C ALA A 153 -6.81 4.12 -4.95
N ASP A 154 -7.86 3.64 -5.64
CA ASP A 154 -8.53 4.39 -6.69
C ASP A 154 -9.21 5.66 -6.17
N VAL A 155 -9.83 5.59 -4.99
CA VAL A 155 -10.41 6.76 -4.34
C VAL A 155 -9.32 7.76 -3.98
N PHE A 156 -8.22 7.33 -3.38
CA PHE A 156 -7.10 8.20 -3.02
C PHE A 156 -6.46 8.86 -4.25
N VAL A 157 -6.24 8.11 -5.34
CA VAL A 157 -5.69 8.67 -6.59
C VAL A 157 -6.61 9.76 -7.15
N LYS A 158 -7.92 9.54 -7.18
CA LYS A 158 -8.89 10.54 -7.65
C LYS A 158 -8.90 11.81 -6.81
N GLN A 159 -8.49 11.72 -5.55
CA GLN A 159 -8.38 12.84 -4.62
C GLN A 159 -6.96 13.45 -4.58
N ASN A 160 -6.04 13.00 -5.43
CA ASN A 160 -4.62 13.38 -5.42
C ASN A 160 -3.89 13.06 -4.10
N LEU A 161 -4.40 12.13 -3.31
CA LEU A 161 -3.79 11.63 -2.08
C LEU A 161 -2.84 10.48 -2.42
N PHE A 162 -1.73 10.84 -3.07
CA PHE A 162 -0.82 9.86 -3.67
C PHE A 162 -0.05 9.01 -2.66
N GLN A 163 0.23 9.53 -1.47
CA GLN A 163 0.91 8.78 -0.41
C GLN A 163 0.01 7.70 0.16
N GLU A 164 -1.24 8.04 0.45
CA GLU A 164 -2.28 7.10 0.91
C GLU A 164 -2.58 6.04 -0.15
N ALA A 165 -2.64 6.45 -1.43
CA ALA A 165 -2.79 5.52 -2.54
C ALA A 165 -1.64 4.50 -2.60
N GLN A 166 -0.40 4.93 -2.38
CA GLN A 166 0.75 4.03 -2.35
C GLN A 166 0.66 3.03 -1.18
N ILE A 167 0.24 3.47 0.00
CA ILE A 167 0.03 2.60 1.17
C ILE A 167 -1.04 1.55 0.87
N ALA A 168 -2.17 1.97 0.30
CA ALA A 168 -3.25 1.06 -0.08
C ALA A 168 -2.80 0.05 -1.15
N LEU A 169 -2.06 0.49 -2.18
CA LEU A 169 -1.49 -0.39 -3.19
C LEU A 169 -0.48 -1.39 -2.62
N GLN A 170 0.30 -0.98 -1.62
CA GLN A 170 1.22 -1.91 -0.95
C GLN A 170 0.45 -3.03 -0.23
N LYS A 171 -0.69 -2.70 0.41
CA LYS A 171 -1.59 -3.70 1.01
C LYS A 171 -2.22 -4.60 -0.06
N TYR A 172 -2.69 -4.02 -1.17
CA TYR A 172 -3.18 -4.77 -2.33
C TYR A 172 -2.16 -5.82 -2.79
N ILE A 173 -0.91 -5.41 -3.00
CA ILE A 173 0.20 -6.28 -3.39
C ILE A 173 0.45 -7.38 -2.35
N THR A 174 0.46 -7.02 -1.06
CA THR A 174 0.66 -7.97 0.04
C THR A 174 -0.39 -9.08 0.01
N TYR A 175 -1.66 -8.74 -0.19
CA TYR A 175 -2.73 -9.74 -0.25
C TYR A 175 -2.74 -10.53 -1.56
N ALA A 176 -2.36 -9.92 -2.68
CA ALA A 176 -2.13 -10.64 -3.93
C ALA A 176 -1.05 -11.73 -3.78
N LEU A 177 0.03 -11.42 -3.06
CA LEU A 177 1.09 -12.38 -2.76
C LEU A 177 0.65 -13.49 -1.81
N LYS A 178 -0.16 -13.18 -0.80
CA LYS A 178 -0.76 -14.20 0.10
C LYS A 178 -1.62 -15.20 -0.67
N GLU A 179 -2.40 -14.72 -1.63
CA GLU A 179 -3.22 -15.53 -2.54
C GLU A 179 -2.43 -16.21 -3.67
N LYS A 180 -1.13 -16.00 -3.75
CA LYS A 180 -0.28 -16.46 -4.88
C LYS A 180 -0.79 -15.97 -6.24
N ASP A 181 -1.48 -14.84 -6.24
CA ASP A 181 -2.07 -14.21 -7.41
C ASP A 181 -1.04 -13.32 -8.10
N THR A 182 -0.17 -13.97 -8.88
CA THR A 182 0.94 -13.32 -9.56
C THR A 182 0.47 -12.20 -10.50
N LEU A 183 -0.65 -12.39 -11.18
CA LEU A 183 -1.16 -11.38 -12.11
C LEU A 183 -1.56 -10.10 -11.36
N ASN A 184 -2.32 -10.21 -10.28
CA ASN A 184 -2.73 -9.05 -9.49
C ASN A 184 -1.55 -8.43 -8.71
N TYR A 185 -0.56 -9.23 -8.32
CA TYR A 185 0.71 -8.68 -7.81
C TYR A 185 1.36 -7.72 -8.83
N ILE A 186 1.43 -8.11 -10.12
CA ILE A 186 2.03 -7.26 -11.16
C ILE A 186 1.12 -6.06 -11.46
N ILE A 187 -0.20 -6.27 -11.54
CA ILE A 187 -1.17 -5.18 -11.74
C ILE A 187 -1.09 -4.15 -10.60
N GLY A 188 -0.98 -4.58 -9.35
CA GLY A 188 -0.77 -3.68 -8.22
C GLY A 188 0.52 -2.88 -8.35
N SER A 189 1.59 -3.53 -8.81
CA SER A 189 2.86 -2.87 -9.09
C SER A 189 2.78 -1.87 -10.25
N GLU A 190 2.03 -2.18 -11.31
CA GLU A 190 1.77 -1.30 -12.46
C GLU A 190 1.03 -0.02 -12.02
N ARG A 191 0.11 -0.12 -11.07
CA ARG A 191 -0.70 1.02 -10.59
C ARG A 191 0.11 2.12 -9.90
N PHE A 192 1.36 1.87 -9.51
CA PHE A 192 2.27 2.92 -9.05
C PHE A 192 2.75 3.86 -10.16
N ILE A 193 2.74 3.39 -11.42
CA ILE A 193 3.25 4.18 -12.57
C ILE A 193 2.51 5.52 -12.70
N PRO A 194 1.17 5.56 -12.83
CA PRO A 194 0.43 6.83 -12.93
C PRO A 194 0.58 7.70 -11.68
N ILE A 195 0.75 7.11 -10.50
CA ILE A 195 0.99 7.87 -9.26
C ILE A 195 2.33 8.59 -9.34
N PHE A 196 3.41 7.90 -9.70
CA PHE A 196 4.71 8.53 -9.86
C PHE A 196 4.72 9.59 -10.96
N SER A 197 4.00 9.35 -12.06
CA SER A 197 3.84 10.35 -13.13
C SER A 197 3.10 11.61 -12.62
N ALA A 198 2.00 11.43 -11.89
CA ALA A 198 1.23 12.54 -11.32
C ALA A 198 2.01 13.33 -10.25
N MET A 199 2.91 12.67 -9.52
CA MET A 199 3.84 13.32 -8.58
C MET A 199 5.03 14.01 -9.28
N GLY A 200 5.14 13.93 -10.60
CA GLY A 200 6.27 14.46 -11.37
C GLY A 200 7.55 13.62 -11.27
N ASP A 201 7.51 12.47 -10.61
CA ASP A 201 8.68 11.57 -10.49
C ASP A 201 8.79 10.64 -11.71
N THR A 202 9.17 11.24 -12.83
CA THR A 202 9.33 10.54 -14.11
C THR A 202 10.34 9.39 -14.01
N ALA A 203 11.39 9.56 -13.20
CA ALA A 203 12.41 8.52 -13.02
C ALA A 203 11.83 7.26 -12.39
N LYS A 204 11.04 7.40 -11.30
CA LYS A 204 10.35 6.26 -10.69
C LYS A 204 9.29 5.67 -11.60
N ALA A 205 8.53 6.49 -12.34
CA ALA A 205 7.54 5.99 -13.29
C ALA A 205 8.19 5.08 -14.36
N ILE A 206 9.31 5.50 -14.93
CA ILE A 206 10.07 4.70 -15.91
C ILE A 206 10.66 3.43 -15.28
N ALA A 207 11.27 3.54 -14.10
CA ALA A 207 11.83 2.39 -13.39
C ALA A 207 10.74 1.34 -13.10
N GLN A 208 9.57 1.80 -12.64
CA GLN A 208 8.41 0.95 -12.36
C GLN A 208 7.87 0.31 -13.65
N THR A 209 7.76 1.07 -14.74
CA THR A 209 7.36 0.54 -16.05
C THR A 209 8.28 -0.59 -16.49
N LYS A 210 9.60 -0.38 -16.41
CA LYS A 210 10.60 -1.41 -16.77
C LYS A 210 10.52 -2.64 -15.85
N LEU A 211 10.23 -2.45 -14.56
CA LEU A 211 10.02 -3.55 -13.62
C LEU A 211 8.78 -4.35 -14.01
N CYS A 212 7.65 -3.71 -14.22
CA CYS A 212 6.39 -4.37 -14.60
C CYS A 212 6.52 -5.10 -15.94
N THR A 213 7.19 -4.49 -16.93
CA THR A 213 7.47 -5.14 -18.21
C THR A 213 8.20 -6.46 -18.01
N ARG A 214 9.29 -6.46 -17.24
CA ARG A 214 10.07 -7.69 -16.94
C ARG A 214 9.25 -8.72 -16.18
N LEU A 215 8.43 -8.29 -15.23
CA LEU A 215 7.56 -9.19 -14.48
C LEU A 215 6.51 -9.83 -15.39
N TYR A 216 5.85 -9.05 -16.25
CA TYR A 216 4.88 -9.59 -17.20
C TYR A 216 5.54 -10.56 -18.20
N GLU A 217 6.75 -10.28 -18.69
CA GLU A 217 7.53 -11.19 -19.53
C GLU A 217 7.88 -12.48 -18.81
N LYS A 218 8.41 -12.38 -17.58
CA LYS A 218 8.78 -13.52 -16.73
C LYS A 218 7.62 -14.49 -16.52
N TYR A 219 6.40 -13.97 -16.39
CA TYR A 219 5.20 -14.76 -16.16
C TYR A 219 4.34 -14.98 -17.41
N HIS A 220 4.90 -14.77 -18.59
CA HIS A 220 4.29 -15.04 -19.91
C HIS A 220 3.04 -14.20 -20.24
N TYR A 221 2.86 -13.03 -19.63
CA TYR A 221 1.81 -12.06 -19.97
C TYR A 221 2.29 -11.09 -21.07
N HIS A 222 2.71 -11.61 -22.23
CA HIS A 222 3.39 -10.85 -23.28
C HIS A 222 2.62 -9.62 -23.77
N GLN A 223 1.30 -9.71 -23.93
CA GLN A 223 0.49 -8.57 -24.33
C GLN A 223 0.50 -7.46 -23.28
N LYS A 224 0.41 -7.82 -21.98
CA LYS A 224 0.48 -6.85 -20.87
C LYS A 224 1.87 -6.23 -20.74
N ALA A 225 2.93 -7.00 -20.97
CA ALA A 225 4.30 -6.49 -21.00
C ALA A 225 4.49 -5.38 -22.03
N ILE A 226 3.80 -5.50 -23.16
CA ILE A 226 3.82 -4.47 -24.21
C ILE A 226 2.86 -3.31 -23.85
N ALA A 227 1.69 -3.63 -23.32
CA ALA A 227 0.68 -2.62 -22.97
C ALA A 227 1.19 -1.63 -21.91
N VAL A 228 1.95 -2.09 -20.92
CA VAL A 228 2.50 -1.24 -19.84
C VAL A 228 3.56 -0.24 -20.36
N CYS A 229 4.15 -0.50 -21.54
CA CYS A 229 5.19 0.35 -22.11
C CYS A 229 4.69 1.70 -22.65
N VAL A 230 3.39 1.97 -22.61
CA VAL A 230 2.82 3.26 -23.09
C VAL A 230 3.47 4.48 -22.42
N THR A 231 3.81 4.39 -21.15
CA THR A 231 4.52 5.44 -20.40
C THR A 231 5.91 5.74 -20.99
N LEU A 232 6.57 4.74 -21.57
CA LEU A 232 7.85 4.95 -22.25
C LEU A 232 7.67 5.66 -23.60
N ILE A 233 6.53 5.48 -24.28
CA ILE A 233 6.19 6.23 -25.49
C ILE A 233 6.13 7.72 -25.15
N GLU A 234 5.36 8.08 -24.11
CA GLU A 234 5.27 9.46 -23.64
C GLU A 234 6.65 10.05 -23.33
N PHE A 235 7.44 9.32 -22.56
CA PHE A 235 8.80 9.73 -22.20
C PHE A 235 9.70 10.01 -23.40
N TYR A 236 9.66 9.15 -24.43
CA TYR A 236 10.44 9.35 -25.65
C TYR A 236 9.94 10.54 -26.46
N LEU A 237 8.61 10.75 -26.54
CA LEU A 237 8.02 11.90 -27.22
C LEU A 237 8.40 13.23 -26.56
N ASP A 238 8.39 13.29 -25.22
CA ASP A 238 8.76 14.49 -24.48
C ASP A 238 10.25 14.86 -24.64
N ARG A 239 11.09 13.87 -24.94
CA ARG A 239 12.52 14.07 -25.24
C ARG A 239 12.84 14.20 -26.71
N HIS A 240 11.82 14.30 -27.57
CA HIS A 240 11.96 14.37 -29.03
C HIS A 240 12.71 13.17 -29.64
N GLN A 241 12.70 12.02 -28.94
CA GLN A 241 13.27 10.76 -29.39
C GLN A 241 12.23 10.01 -30.25
N TYR A 242 11.95 10.55 -31.42
CA TYR A 242 10.83 10.09 -32.26
C TYR A 242 11.05 8.70 -32.87
N GLN A 243 12.29 8.28 -33.09
CA GLN A 243 12.58 6.95 -33.60
C GLN A 243 12.27 5.87 -32.59
N GLU A 244 12.69 6.04 -31.33
CA GLU A 244 12.41 5.15 -30.21
C GLU A 244 10.92 5.12 -29.91
N ALA A 245 10.26 6.29 -29.89
CA ALA A 245 8.83 6.38 -29.73
C ALA A 245 8.09 5.60 -30.83
N HIS A 246 8.47 5.79 -32.10
CA HIS A 246 7.85 5.12 -33.23
C HIS A 246 7.99 3.60 -33.16
N HIS A 247 9.20 3.11 -32.90
CA HIS A 247 9.45 1.68 -32.76
C HIS A 247 8.57 1.06 -31.66
N LEU A 248 8.47 1.75 -30.52
CA LEU A 248 7.66 1.27 -29.41
C LEU A 248 6.15 1.37 -29.72
N MET A 249 5.70 2.43 -30.41
CA MET A 249 4.31 2.58 -30.85
C MET A 249 3.91 1.46 -31.84
N GLN A 250 4.75 1.13 -32.81
CA GLN A 250 4.50 0.01 -33.74
C GLN A 250 4.35 -1.32 -32.98
N LYS A 251 5.25 -1.58 -32.02
CA LYS A 251 5.18 -2.77 -31.18
C LYS A 251 3.91 -2.77 -30.31
N PHE A 252 3.54 -1.62 -29.75
CA PHE A 252 2.35 -1.45 -28.93
C PHE A 252 1.07 -1.69 -29.76
N GLU A 253 0.96 -1.09 -30.92
CA GLU A 253 -0.19 -1.23 -31.82
C GLU A 253 -0.38 -2.68 -32.31
N SER A 254 0.72 -3.35 -32.68
CA SER A 254 0.65 -4.68 -33.28
C SER A 254 0.56 -5.83 -32.28
N LYS A 255 1.07 -5.68 -31.04
CA LYS A 255 1.27 -6.80 -30.13
C LYS A 255 0.64 -6.64 -28.75
N SER A 256 0.09 -5.46 -28.40
CA SER A 256 -0.57 -5.27 -27.09
C SER A 256 -1.91 -5.99 -26.96
N GLY A 257 -2.54 -6.33 -28.09
CA GLY A 257 -3.90 -6.87 -28.10
C GLY A 257 -4.99 -5.85 -27.79
N LEU A 258 -4.65 -4.55 -27.78
CA LEU A 258 -5.57 -3.46 -27.44
C LEU A 258 -6.24 -2.82 -28.65
N PHE A 259 -5.87 -3.20 -29.85
CA PHE A 259 -6.37 -2.61 -31.09
C PHE A 259 -7.28 -3.58 -31.85
N ASP A 260 -8.36 -3.04 -32.39
CA ASP A 260 -9.23 -3.76 -33.30
C ASP A 260 -8.63 -3.88 -34.72
N LYS A 261 -9.30 -4.61 -35.60
CA LYS A 261 -8.90 -4.77 -37.02
C LYS A 261 -8.87 -3.46 -37.82
N HIS A 262 -9.51 -2.41 -37.32
CA HIS A 262 -9.55 -1.08 -37.92
C HIS A 262 -8.50 -0.11 -37.34
N GLY A 263 -7.66 -0.58 -36.41
CA GLY A 263 -6.65 0.22 -35.73
C GLY A 263 -7.21 1.16 -34.66
N ASN A 264 -8.42 0.88 -34.14
CA ASN A 264 -8.94 1.62 -33.00
C ASN A 264 -8.52 0.94 -31.71
N ILE A 265 -8.10 1.76 -30.74
CA ILE A 265 -7.73 1.25 -29.41
C ILE A 265 -8.99 1.00 -28.58
N ALA A 266 -8.94 -0.02 -27.72
CA ALA A 266 -10.02 -0.38 -26.81
C ALA A 266 -10.25 0.70 -25.75
N THR A 267 -11.53 0.96 -25.44
CA THR A 267 -11.96 1.84 -24.34
C THR A 267 -11.55 1.25 -22.99
N PRO A 268 -11.11 2.06 -22.04
CA PRO A 268 -10.96 3.55 -22.03
C PRO A 268 -9.50 3.99 -22.27
N ARG A 269 -8.88 3.57 -23.36
CA ARG A 269 -7.45 3.84 -23.64
C ARG A 269 -7.21 4.83 -24.78
N GLU A 270 -8.23 5.59 -25.18
CA GLU A 270 -8.25 6.50 -26.32
C GLU A 270 -7.25 7.66 -26.17
N TYR A 271 -6.78 7.94 -24.95
CA TYR A 271 -5.70 8.91 -24.73
C TYR A 271 -4.42 8.57 -25.50
N TYR A 272 -4.24 7.32 -25.95
CA TYR A 272 -3.17 6.93 -26.85
C TYR A 272 -3.13 7.74 -28.15
N TYR A 273 -4.29 8.21 -28.64
CA TYR A 273 -4.34 9.08 -29.80
C TYR A 273 -3.62 10.41 -29.59
N TYR A 274 -3.51 10.89 -28.35
CA TYR A 274 -2.69 12.04 -28.00
C TYR A 274 -1.21 11.78 -28.28
N TYR A 275 -0.68 10.66 -27.84
CA TYR A 275 0.72 10.29 -28.12
C TYR A 275 0.98 10.12 -29.61
N LYS A 276 0.03 9.51 -30.32
CA LYS A 276 0.11 9.35 -31.76
C LYS A 276 0.12 10.69 -32.49
N ALA A 277 -0.75 11.62 -32.08
CA ALA A 277 -0.78 12.99 -32.60
C ALA A 277 0.52 13.75 -32.29
N LYS A 278 1.05 13.66 -31.07
CA LYS A 278 2.35 14.27 -30.69
C LYS A 278 3.51 13.74 -31.54
N TYR A 279 3.53 12.43 -31.79
CA TYR A 279 4.53 11.84 -32.68
C TYR A 279 4.48 12.48 -34.07
N PHE A 280 3.31 12.52 -34.70
CA PHE A 280 3.14 13.10 -36.04
C PHE A 280 3.43 14.59 -36.06
N LEU A 281 3.06 15.33 -35.02
CA LEU A 281 3.40 16.75 -34.88
C LEU A 281 4.91 16.97 -34.81
N GLY A 282 5.61 16.16 -34.03
CA GLY A 282 7.06 16.22 -33.87
C GLY A 282 7.83 15.84 -35.10
N THR A 283 7.28 14.91 -35.90
CA THR A 283 7.85 14.47 -37.18
C THR A 283 7.35 15.28 -38.39
N GLN A 284 6.69 16.42 -38.17
CA GLN A 284 6.19 17.36 -39.18
C GLN A 284 5.11 16.79 -40.12
N GLN A 285 4.45 15.68 -39.73
CA GLN A 285 3.34 15.09 -40.49
C GLN A 285 2.01 15.72 -39.99
N LEU A 286 1.80 16.99 -40.35
CA LEU A 286 0.77 17.84 -39.75
C LEU A 286 -0.66 17.36 -40.02
N ASP A 287 -0.93 16.72 -41.17
CA ASP A 287 -2.27 16.20 -41.50
C ASP A 287 -2.62 15.00 -40.60
N SER A 288 -1.65 14.12 -40.40
CA SER A 288 -1.82 13.00 -39.48
C SER A 288 -1.96 13.47 -38.03
N ALA A 289 -1.18 14.46 -37.60
CA ALA A 289 -1.29 15.06 -36.28
C ALA A 289 -2.69 15.65 -36.05
N GLU A 290 -3.19 16.44 -37.01
CA GLU A 290 -4.54 17.00 -36.96
C GLU A 290 -5.59 15.92 -36.88
N PHE A 291 -5.52 14.88 -37.68
CA PHE A 291 -6.46 13.77 -37.67
C PHE A 291 -6.56 13.12 -36.28
N TYR A 292 -5.41 12.81 -35.65
CA TYR A 292 -5.42 12.15 -34.37
C TYR A 292 -5.81 13.08 -33.22
N PHE A 293 -5.48 14.38 -33.25
CA PHE A 293 -6.02 15.34 -32.26
C PHE A 293 -7.53 15.50 -32.38
N ARG A 294 -8.09 15.58 -33.59
CA ARG A 294 -9.54 15.62 -33.81
C ARG A 294 -10.21 14.32 -33.35
N LYS A 295 -9.56 13.17 -33.59
CA LYS A 295 -10.03 11.87 -33.13
C LYS A 295 -10.09 11.83 -31.61
N LEU A 296 -9.05 12.29 -30.92
CA LEU A 296 -8.96 12.39 -29.46
C LEU A 296 -10.11 13.22 -28.88
N GLY A 297 -10.40 14.38 -29.47
CA GLY A 297 -11.47 15.27 -29.00
C GLY A 297 -12.87 14.65 -29.02
N ARG A 298 -13.13 13.63 -29.86
CA ARG A 298 -14.41 12.88 -29.87
C ARG A 298 -14.61 11.98 -28.66
N PHE A 299 -13.55 11.72 -27.91
CA PHE A 299 -13.57 10.87 -26.70
C PHE A 299 -13.55 11.69 -25.41
N GLY A 300 -13.83 12.99 -25.47
CA GLY A 300 -13.95 13.86 -24.30
C GLY A 300 -12.67 14.57 -23.88
N TYR A 301 -11.55 14.34 -24.56
CA TYR A 301 -10.26 15.02 -24.29
C TYR A 301 -10.17 16.35 -25.03
N SER A 302 -11.13 17.25 -24.78
CA SER A 302 -11.32 18.50 -25.55
C SER A 302 -10.16 19.48 -25.35
N TYR A 303 -9.60 19.56 -24.15
CA TYR A 303 -8.49 20.45 -23.83
C TYR A 303 -7.21 20.01 -24.58
N GLU A 304 -6.82 18.76 -24.43
CA GLU A 304 -5.60 18.22 -25.05
C GLU A 304 -5.69 18.23 -26.59
N ALA A 305 -6.89 17.94 -27.10
CA ALA A 305 -7.15 17.99 -28.53
C ALA A 305 -7.03 19.42 -29.06
N SER A 306 -7.65 20.40 -28.41
CA SER A 306 -7.62 21.80 -28.84
C SER A 306 -6.21 22.39 -28.74
N ARG A 307 -5.49 22.09 -27.67
CA ARG A 307 -4.09 22.52 -27.52
C ARG A 307 -3.19 21.93 -28.59
N GLY A 308 -3.33 20.63 -28.86
CA GLY A 308 -2.55 19.99 -29.92
C GLY A 308 -2.90 20.51 -31.32
N LEU A 309 -4.18 20.82 -31.59
CA LEU A 309 -4.60 21.45 -32.84
C LEU A 309 -4.04 22.87 -32.97
N MET A 310 -4.02 23.63 -31.88
CA MET A 310 -3.34 24.94 -31.89
C MET A 310 -1.88 24.79 -32.31
N ASP A 311 -1.13 23.84 -31.77
CA ASP A 311 0.27 23.61 -32.11
C ASP A 311 0.46 23.18 -33.59
N VAL A 312 -0.48 22.39 -34.16
CA VAL A 312 -0.51 22.05 -35.59
C VAL A 312 -0.66 23.30 -36.42
N TYR A 313 -1.60 24.19 -36.09
CA TYR A 313 -1.88 25.40 -36.86
C TYR A 313 -0.83 26.48 -36.68
N VAL A 314 -0.13 26.51 -35.52
CA VAL A 314 1.10 27.33 -35.37
C VAL A 314 2.12 26.93 -36.39
N LYS A 315 2.38 25.62 -36.59
CA LYS A 315 3.33 25.14 -37.63
C LYS A 315 2.85 25.38 -39.08
N ARG A 316 1.53 25.49 -39.28
CA ARG A 316 0.94 25.85 -40.57
C ARG A 316 0.82 27.35 -40.81
N HIS A 317 1.18 28.18 -39.82
CA HIS A 317 1.05 29.65 -39.86
C HIS A 317 -0.39 30.13 -40.15
N ASN A 318 -1.41 29.41 -39.65
CA ASN A 318 -2.82 29.75 -39.88
C ASN A 318 -3.39 30.45 -38.65
N THR A 319 -3.37 31.79 -38.66
CA THR A 319 -3.74 32.64 -37.51
C THR A 319 -5.18 32.44 -37.07
N ASP A 320 -6.13 32.28 -37.98
CA ASP A 320 -7.56 32.11 -37.63
C ASP A 320 -7.78 30.81 -36.84
N SER A 321 -7.17 29.73 -37.30
CA SER A 321 -7.22 28.45 -36.60
C SER A 321 -6.47 28.47 -35.26
N ILE A 322 -5.33 29.15 -35.18
CA ILE A 322 -4.59 29.35 -33.92
C ILE A 322 -5.53 30.03 -32.91
N THR A 323 -6.13 31.18 -33.28
CA THR A 323 -7.06 31.92 -32.41
C THR A 323 -8.22 31.03 -31.96
N LYS A 324 -8.87 30.35 -32.90
CA LYS A 324 -9.96 29.42 -32.61
C LYS A 324 -9.59 28.36 -31.56
N TYR A 325 -8.47 27.65 -31.78
CA TYR A 325 -8.10 26.54 -30.90
C TYR A 325 -7.47 27.00 -29.59
N THR A 326 -6.89 28.21 -29.53
CA THR A 326 -6.48 28.84 -28.28
C THR A 326 -7.69 29.12 -27.39
N ILE A 327 -8.77 29.68 -27.95
CA ILE A 327 -10.01 29.92 -27.23
C ILE A 327 -10.63 28.60 -26.73
N LEU A 328 -10.72 27.60 -27.61
CA LEU A 328 -11.26 26.28 -27.25
C LEU A 328 -10.42 25.56 -26.19
N ALA A 329 -9.10 25.70 -26.22
CA ALA A 329 -8.24 25.19 -25.18
C ALA A 329 -8.45 25.93 -23.85
N GLY A 330 -8.61 27.25 -23.88
CA GLY A 330 -8.95 28.05 -22.69
C GLY A 330 -10.26 27.58 -22.04
N VAL A 331 -11.32 27.47 -22.82
CA VAL A 331 -12.63 26.98 -22.35
C VAL A 331 -12.52 25.53 -21.79
N GLY A 332 -11.76 24.67 -22.47
CA GLY A 332 -11.50 23.31 -22.01
C GLY A 332 -10.73 23.29 -20.71
N MET A 333 -9.74 24.16 -20.54
CA MET A 333 -8.96 24.29 -19.29
C MET A 333 -9.82 24.80 -18.14
N ASP A 334 -10.64 25.81 -18.38
CA ASP A 334 -11.58 26.34 -17.36
C ASP A 334 -12.54 25.25 -16.88
N SER A 335 -13.09 24.46 -17.79
CA SER A 335 -13.94 23.31 -17.45
C SER A 335 -13.20 22.24 -16.62
N VAL A 336 -11.95 21.94 -16.96
CA VAL A 336 -11.13 20.99 -16.21
C VAL A 336 -10.79 21.55 -14.82
N LEU A 337 -10.43 22.83 -14.76
CA LEU A 337 -10.11 23.51 -13.49
C LEU A 337 -11.34 23.61 -12.59
N GLU A 338 -12.50 24.00 -13.13
CA GLU A 338 -13.75 24.11 -12.39
C GLU A 338 -14.20 22.76 -11.85
N THR A 339 -14.15 21.71 -12.68
CA THR A 339 -14.47 20.34 -12.25
C THR A 339 -13.49 19.82 -11.19
N ASN A 340 -12.20 20.10 -11.35
CA ASN A 340 -11.18 19.65 -10.39
C ASN A 340 -11.20 20.48 -9.09
N GLN A 341 -11.40 21.80 -9.16
CA GLN A 341 -11.42 22.65 -7.97
C GLN A 341 -12.68 22.44 -7.13
N THR A 342 -13.86 22.37 -7.74
CA THR A 342 -15.12 22.21 -7.00
C THR A 342 -15.20 20.82 -6.36
N ASN A 343 -14.89 19.78 -7.11
CA ASN A 343 -14.88 18.40 -6.58
C ASN A 343 -13.70 18.12 -5.64
N ALA A 344 -12.52 18.65 -5.92
CA ALA A 344 -11.33 18.40 -5.10
C ALA A 344 -11.35 19.17 -3.78
N LEU A 345 -11.84 20.40 -3.75
CA LEU A 345 -11.94 21.19 -2.52
C LEU A 345 -13.01 20.65 -1.56
N GLU A 346 -14.20 20.31 -2.06
CA GLU A 346 -15.25 19.72 -1.23
C GLU A 346 -14.87 18.34 -0.72
N GLN A 347 -14.33 17.48 -1.58
CA GLN A 347 -13.96 16.11 -1.23
C GLN A 347 -12.66 16.07 -0.44
N SER A 348 -11.68 16.92 -0.73
CA SER A 348 -10.44 17.05 0.06
C SER A 348 -10.74 17.59 1.46
N SER A 349 -11.63 18.57 1.59
CA SER A 349 -12.09 19.08 2.88
C SER A 349 -12.83 18.00 3.67
N SER A 350 -13.70 17.24 3.01
CA SER A 350 -14.44 16.14 3.65
C SER A 350 -13.53 14.99 4.07
N MET A 351 -12.57 14.60 3.23
CA MET A 351 -11.59 13.55 3.57
C MET A 351 -10.57 14.02 4.62
N TYR A 352 -10.17 15.29 4.59
CA TYR A 352 -9.32 15.89 5.62
C TYR A 352 -10.04 15.94 6.97
N ASN A 353 -11.29 16.37 7.00
CA ASN A 353 -12.12 16.38 8.20
C ASN A 353 -12.35 14.96 8.71
N TYR A 354 -12.61 14.01 7.82
CA TYR A 354 -12.75 12.60 8.15
C TYR A 354 -11.46 11.99 8.71
N SER A 355 -10.32 12.24 8.07
CA SER A 355 -9.03 11.74 8.58
C SER A 355 -8.65 12.38 9.92
N ASN A 356 -9.02 13.63 10.14
CA ASN A 356 -8.83 14.31 11.43
C ASN A 356 -9.77 13.75 12.51
N LEU A 357 -11.04 13.51 12.19
CA LEU A 357 -11.98 12.85 13.09
C LEU A 357 -11.54 11.43 13.46
N GLN A 358 -11.03 10.68 12.50
CA GLN A 358 -10.45 9.36 12.76
C GLN A 358 -9.20 9.45 13.65
N ARG A 359 -8.28 10.38 13.35
CA ARG A 359 -7.10 10.62 14.20
C ARG A 359 -7.50 11.05 15.60
N GLU A 360 -8.47 11.95 15.74
CA GLU A 360 -9.01 12.34 17.04
C GLU A 360 -9.68 11.17 17.75
N SER A 361 -10.44 10.35 17.05
CA SER A 361 -11.06 9.14 17.59
C SER A 361 -10.01 8.15 18.08
N VAL A 362 -8.98 7.85 17.27
CA VAL A 362 -7.86 6.98 17.65
C VAL A 362 -7.09 7.56 18.82
N VAL A 363 -6.76 8.86 18.79
CA VAL A 363 -6.06 9.52 19.90
C VAL A 363 -6.90 9.54 21.16
N ASN A 364 -8.22 9.74 21.07
CA ASN A 364 -9.12 9.71 22.19
C ASN A 364 -9.29 8.29 22.74
N LEU A 365 -9.35 7.28 21.88
CA LEU A 365 -9.36 5.87 22.26
C LEU A 365 -8.05 5.47 22.97
N GLU A 366 -6.91 5.91 22.42
CA GLU A 366 -5.61 5.69 23.06
C GLU A 366 -5.47 6.44 24.39
N ARG A 367 -6.04 7.65 24.49
CA ARG A 367 -6.10 8.38 25.77
C ARG A 367 -7.00 7.67 26.78
N ALA A 368 -8.20 7.24 26.37
CA ALA A 368 -9.11 6.47 27.20
C ALA A 368 -8.45 5.17 27.67
N ASN A 369 -7.84 4.40 26.78
CA ASN A 369 -7.10 3.18 27.13
C ASN A 369 -5.88 3.46 28.04
N ARG A 370 -5.21 4.61 27.88
CA ARG A 370 -4.12 5.02 28.77
C ARG A 370 -4.63 5.38 30.16
N GLU A 371 -5.75 6.10 30.25
CA GLU A 371 -6.37 6.45 31.52
C GLU A 371 -6.94 5.18 32.21
N GLU A 372 -7.57 4.29 31.45
CA GLU A 372 -8.03 3.00 31.97
C GLU A 372 -6.88 2.15 32.53
N LYS A 373 -5.76 2.07 31.75
CA LYS A 373 -4.53 1.40 32.22
C LYS A 373 -3.93 2.08 33.46
N LYS A 374 -3.99 3.42 33.58
CA LYS A 374 -3.56 4.12 34.78
C LYS A 374 -4.44 3.80 35.96
N VAL A 375 -5.76 3.77 35.77
CA VAL A 375 -6.73 3.41 36.82
C VAL A 375 -6.51 1.97 37.26
N LEU A 376 -6.32 1.03 36.31
CA LEU A 376 -6.00 -0.37 36.61
C LEU A 376 -4.65 -0.52 37.34
N LEU A 377 -3.63 0.24 36.92
CA LEU A 377 -2.33 0.28 37.59
C LEU A 377 -2.45 0.87 39.00
N LEU A 378 -3.20 1.95 39.16
CA LEU A 378 -3.45 2.55 40.48
C LEU A 378 -4.25 1.60 41.40
N GLY A 379 -5.27 0.96 40.83
CA GLY A 379 -6.08 -0.05 41.54
C GLY A 379 -5.24 -1.27 41.92
N SER A 380 -4.40 -1.78 41.02
CA SER A 380 -3.48 -2.88 41.31
C SER A 380 -2.42 -2.48 42.35
N PHE A 381 -1.91 -1.24 42.26
CA PHE A 381 -0.97 -0.70 43.22
C PHE A 381 -1.61 -0.56 44.63
N LEU A 382 -2.87 -0.06 44.70
CA LEU A 382 -3.62 0.02 45.96
C LEU A 382 -3.91 -1.37 46.52
N LEU A 383 -4.26 -2.34 45.67
CA LEU A 383 -4.45 -3.74 46.10
C LEU A 383 -3.14 -4.37 46.62
N VAL A 384 -2.03 -4.09 45.96
CA VAL A 384 -0.70 -4.53 46.41
C VAL A 384 -0.35 -3.85 47.74
N LEU A 385 -0.60 -2.53 47.84
CA LEU A 385 -0.35 -1.76 49.06
C LEU A 385 -1.23 -2.27 50.22
N PHE A 386 -2.51 -2.54 49.99
CA PHE A 386 -3.41 -3.14 50.93
C PHE A 386 -2.97 -4.57 51.32
N GLY A 387 -2.54 -5.36 50.34
CA GLY A 387 -1.93 -6.68 50.56
C GLY A 387 -0.66 -6.61 51.40
N VAL A 388 0.20 -5.61 51.12
CA VAL A 388 1.42 -5.34 51.90
C VAL A 388 1.09 -4.90 53.30
N LEU A 389 0.10 -4.02 53.49
CA LEU A 389 -0.35 -3.59 54.82
C LEU A 389 -0.95 -4.76 55.62
N LEU A 390 -1.78 -5.59 55.01
CA LEU A 390 -2.30 -6.80 55.62
C LEU A 390 -1.18 -7.81 55.90
N TRP A 391 -0.20 -7.91 55.00
CA TRP A 391 0.96 -8.77 55.22
C TRP A 391 1.85 -8.24 56.37
N LEU A 392 2.11 -6.91 56.38
CA LEU A 392 2.83 -6.26 57.49
C LEU A 392 2.10 -6.42 58.83
N TYR A 393 0.78 -6.28 58.83
CA TYR A 393 -0.04 -6.51 60.01
C TYR A 393 0.01 -7.98 60.49
N LYS A 394 -0.08 -8.93 59.53
CA LYS A 394 0.09 -10.36 59.81
C LYS A 394 1.52 -10.70 60.25
N LYS A 395 2.52 -10.05 59.60
CA LYS A 395 3.95 -10.23 59.92
C LYS A 395 4.28 -9.66 61.30
N TYR A 396 3.74 -8.49 61.65
CA TYR A 396 3.85 -7.92 63.01
C TYR A 396 3.30 -8.86 64.07
N LYS A 397 2.20 -9.52 63.80
CA LYS A 397 1.54 -10.46 64.67
C LYS A 397 2.18 -11.86 64.67
N LYS A 398 2.96 -12.22 63.71
CA LYS A 398 3.54 -13.55 63.47
C LYS A 398 5.07 -13.62 63.70
N ASN A 399 5.73 -12.46 63.81
CA ASN A 399 7.19 -12.37 63.79
C ASN A 399 7.90 -12.92 65.04
N GLU A 400 7.19 -13.28 66.07
CA GLU A 400 7.78 -13.95 67.26
C GLU A 400 7.88 -15.48 67.09
N ARG A 401 7.10 -16.09 66.20
CA ARG A 401 7.03 -17.54 66.12
C ARG A 401 7.68 -18.22 64.91
N LYS A 402 8.03 -17.45 63.83
CA LYS A 402 8.43 -18.07 62.56
C LYS A 402 9.88 -17.92 62.11
N LYS A 403 10.75 -17.25 62.83
CA LYS A 403 12.15 -17.04 62.42
C LYS A 403 12.99 -18.33 62.23
N LYS A 404 12.54 -19.45 62.71
CA LYS A 404 13.28 -20.71 62.56
C LYS A 404 12.81 -21.63 61.43
N GLN A 405 11.54 -21.56 61.01
CA GLN A 405 11.02 -22.51 60.02
C GLN A 405 11.24 -22.08 58.56
N ASP A 406 11.35 -20.78 58.30
CA ASP A 406 11.47 -20.27 56.93
C ASP A 406 12.88 -20.50 56.32
N LEU A 407 13.91 -20.58 57.19
CA LEU A 407 15.27 -20.82 56.70
C LEU A 407 15.47 -22.27 56.21
N GLU A 408 14.81 -23.24 56.85
CA GLU A 408 14.91 -24.65 56.43
C GLU A 408 14.14 -24.98 55.15
N ILE A 409 13.04 -24.22 54.90
CA ILE A 409 12.23 -24.39 53.66
C ILE A 409 12.97 -23.85 52.45
N HIS A 410 13.58 -22.67 52.57
CA HIS A 410 14.37 -22.10 51.47
C HIS A 410 15.59 -22.94 51.11
N GLN A 411 16.22 -23.55 52.11
CA GLN A 411 17.37 -24.45 51.83
C GLN A 411 16.92 -25.68 51.02
N LYS A 412 15.74 -26.25 51.36
CA LYS A 412 15.20 -27.40 50.60
C LYS A 412 14.74 -27.05 49.17
N GLU A 413 14.29 -25.81 48.94
CA GLU A 413 13.92 -25.35 47.58
C GLU A 413 15.15 -25.10 46.68
N ILE A 414 16.23 -24.57 47.26
CA ILE A 414 17.51 -24.38 46.56
C ILE A 414 18.13 -25.74 46.18
N ASP A 415 18.06 -26.70 47.08
CA ASP A 415 18.57 -28.06 46.82
C ASP A 415 17.76 -28.72 45.69
N LYS A 416 16.45 -28.57 45.66
CA LYS A 416 15.56 -29.08 44.62
C LYS A 416 15.75 -28.37 43.26
N TRP A 417 16.12 -27.10 43.27
CA TRP A 417 16.41 -26.34 42.07
C TRP A 417 17.76 -26.76 41.45
N ASN A 418 18.76 -27.01 42.30
CA ASN A 418 20.04 -27.51 41.92
C ASN A 418 19.95 -28.92 41.28
N ASP A 419 19.10 -29.79 41.84
CA ASP A 419 18.87 -31.12 41.28
C ASP A 419 18.20 -31.08 39.91
N ASN A 420 17.20 -30.20 39.71
CA ASN A 420 16.57 -30.01 38.40
C ASN A 420 17.51 -29.40 37.37
N PHE A 421 18.33 -28.43 37.80
CA PHE A 421 19.37 -27.84 36.92
C PHE A 421 20.41 -28.89 36.47
N LEU A 422 20.83 -29.76 37.36
CA LEU A 422 21.75 -30.85 37.06
C LEU A 422 21.15 -31.84 36.04
N GLN A 423 19.84 -32.17 36.18
CA GLN A 423 19.13 -33.02 35.21
C GLN A 423 19.00 -32.40 33.81
N VAL A 424 18.77 -31.07 33.76
CA VAL A 424 18.71 -30.35 32.47
C VAL A 424 20.09 -30.32 31.80
N CYS A 425 21.15 -30.09 32.57
CA CYS A 425 22.53 -30.14 32.03
C CYS A 425 22.89 -31.53 31.48
N GLN A 426 22.50 -32.61 32.17
CA GLN A 426 22.73 -33.98 31.70
C GLN A 426 21.95 -34.28 30.40
N LYS A 427 20.69 -33.81 30.29
CA LYS A 427 19.91 -33.94 29.04
C LYS A 427 20.53 -33.17 27.88
N LEU A 428 21.03 -31.97 28.15
CA LEU A 428 21.71 -31.14 27.14
C LEU A 428 22.97 -31.81 26.59
N GLU A 429 23.72 -32.52 27.46
CA GLU A 429 24.91 -33.26 27.07
C GLU A 429 24.58 -34.51 26.23
N VAL A 430 23.47 -35.19 26.55
CA VAL A 430 22.94 -36.29 25.73
C VAL A 430 22.52 -35.80 24.34
N TYR A 431 21.75 -34.68 24.25
CA TYR A 431 21.35 -34.10 22.97
C TYR A 431 22.54 -33.58 22.15
N LYS A 432 23.55 -33.05 22.80
CA LYS A 432 24.78 -32.63 22.11
C LYS A 432 25.51 -33.82 21.48
N ASN A 433 25.55 -34.94 22.17
CA ASN A 433 26.14 -36.17 21.63
C ASN A 433 25.28 -36.80 20.52
N GLU A 434 23.93 -36.71 20.60
CA GLU A 434 23.04 -37.13 19.53
C GLU A 434 23.16 -36.21 18.29
N LEU A 435 23.38 -34.91 18.48
CA LEU A 435 23.62 -33.97 17.40
C LEU A 435 24.93 -34.22 16.66
N GLU A 436 25.98 -34.61 17.37
CA GLU A 436 27.28 -34.99 16.77
C GLU A 436 27.19 -36.30 15.96
N THR A 437 26.34 -37.25 16.39
CA THR A 437 26.09 -38.48 15.63
C THR A 437 25.23 -38.25 14.39
N LEU A 438 24.26 -37.34 14.44
CA LEU A 438 23.40 -36.95 13.30
C LEU A 438 24.14 -36.11 12.25
N GLN A 439 25.21 -35.40 12.62
CA GLN A 439 26.00 -34.61 11.68
C GLN A 439 26.86 -35.49 10.73
N LYS A 440 27.16 -36.71 11.11
CA LYS A 440 27.93 -37.65 10.27
C LYS A 440 27.14 -38.21 9.09
N ASP A 441 25.83 -38.36 9.22
CA ASP A 441 24.98 -38.96 8.16
C ASP A 441 24.36 -37.96 7.18
N LYS A 442 24.53 -36.66 7.41
CA LYS A 442 23.89 -35.59 6.61
C LYS A 442 24.79 -34.79 5.67
N LYS A 443 26.05 -35.23 5.47
CA LYS A 443 26.98 -34.47 4.62
C LYS A 443 26.54 -34.38 3.15
N ILE A 444 25.75 -35.32 2.65
CA ILE A 444 25.29 -35.34 1.25
C ILE A 444 24.07 -34.42 1.04
N LEU A 445 23.23 -34.27 2.07
CA LEU A 445 22.03 -33.41 1.96
C LEU A 445 22.36 -31.93 2.23
N ALA A 446 23.37 -31.67 3.04
CA ALA A 446 23.82 -30.31 3.35
C ALA A 446 24.47 -29.61 2.14
N ASP A 447 25.21 -30.34 1.32
CA ASP A 447 25.85 -29.77 0.12
C ASP A 447 24.83 -29.37 -0.95
N GLN A 448 23.71 -30.09 -1.07
CA GLN A 448 22.63 -29.72 -1.99
C GLN A 448 21.81 -28.51 -1.51
N MET A 449 21.57 -28.40 -0.19
CA MET A 449 20.91 -27.24 0.39
C MET A 449 21.82 -26.01 0.40
N GLN A 450 23.12 -26.20 0.57
CA GLN A 450 24.09 -25.11 0.52
C GLN A 450 24.18 -24.49 -0.87
N GLN A 451 24.14 -25.28 -1.95
CA GLN A 451 24.10 -24.78 -3.31
C GLN A 451 22.82 -24.00 -3.62
N GLN A 452 21.66 -24.40 -3.05
CA GLN A 452 20.42 -23.66 -3.20
C GLN A 452 20.43 -22.35 -2.41
N ILE A 453 21.05 -22.33 -1.24
CA ILE A 453 21.20 -21.11 -0.42
C ILE A 453 22.15 -20.13 -1.10
N GLU A 454 23.26 -20.59 -1.67
CA GLU A 454 24.18 -19.73 -2.42
C GLU A 454 23.52 -19.12 -3.67
N ALA A 455 22.75 -19.92 -4.42
CA ALA A 455 22.01 -19.41 -5.58
C ALA A 455 20.98 -18.34 -5.20
N LEU A 456 20.28 -18.53 -4.08
CA LEU A 456 19.33 -17.53 -3.55
C LEU A 456 20.03 -16.29 -2.98
N GLN A 457 21.21 -16.46 -2.38
CA GLN A 457 22.01 -15.33 -1.89
C GLN A 457 22.60 -14.50 -3.04
N ASP A 458 22.97 -15.13 -4.13
CA ASP A 458 23.44 -14.46 -5.34
C ASP A 458 22.30 -13.68 -6.00
N GLU A 459 21.09 -14.26 -6.06
CA GLU A 459 19.91 -13.59 -6.57
C GLU A 459 19.52 -12.37 -5.69
N ILE A 460 19.55 -12.52 -4.37
CA ILE A 460 19.33 -11.41 -3.41
C ILE A 460 20.40 -10.34 -3.56
N THR A 461 21.64 -10.74 -3.82
CA THR A 461 22.77 -9.82 -3.98
C THR A 461 22.67 -9.05 -5.30
N GLU A 462 22.16 -9.69 -6.35
CA GLU A 462 21.88 -9.04 -7.63
C GLU A 462 20.72 -8.03 -7.53
N TYR A 463 19.65 -8.39 -6.80
CA TYR A 463 18.55 -7.45 -6.48
C TYR A 463 19.04 -6.25 -5.64
N LYS A 464 19.90 -6.48 -4.66
CA LYS A 464 20.52 -5.41 -3.86
C LYS A 464 21.43 -4.51 -4.71
N LYS A 465 22.21 -5.08 -5.63
CA LYS A 465 23.07 -4.32 -6.55
C LYS A 465 22.25 -3.51 -7.57
N MET A 466 21.12 -4.05 -8.05
CA MET A 466 20.21 -3.29 -8.92
C MET A 466 19.54 -2.12 -8.18
N ARG A 467 19.09 -2.34 -6.95
CA ARG A 467 18.54 -1.28 -6.08
C ARG A 467 19.55 -0.17 -5.82
N VAL A 468 20.80 -0.53 -5.52
CA VAL A 468 21.91 0.42 -5.31
C VAL A 468 22.27 1.19 -6.59
N ARG A 469 22.09 0.59 -7.77
CA ARG A 469 22.34 1.28 -9.06
C ARG A 469 21.25 2.26 -9.46
N MET A 470 20.02 2.08 -8.95
CA MET A 470 18.88 2.94 -9.33
C MET A 470 18.71 4.20 -8.47
N GLU A 471 19.11 4.18 -7.18
CA GLU A 471 18.94 5.35 -6.31
C GLU A 471 20.09 6.39 -6.32
N PRO A 472 21.37 6.03 -6.45
CA PRO A 472 22.44 6.97 -6.09
C PRO A 472 22.82 8.01 -7.16
N SER A 473 22.60 7.74 -8.44
CA SER A 473 23.14 8.61 -9.49
C SER A 473 22.21 9.76 -9.88
N GLU A 474 20.91 9.58 -9.80
CA GLU A 474 19.95 10.61 -10.24
C GLU A 474 19.62 11.63 -9.15
N ASN A 475 19.49 11.18 -7.89
CA ASN A 475 19.25 12.09 -6.77
C ASN A 475 20.46 12.98 -6.45
N ILE A 476 21.69 12.54 -6.76
CA ILE A 476 22.90 13.34 -6.52
C ILE A 476 23.10 14.39 -7.61
N ALA A 477 22.76 14.08 -8.87
CA ALA A 477 22.89 15.06 -9.94
C ALA A 477 21.91 16.25 -9.78
N THR A 478 20.70 16.00 -9.28
CA THR A 478 19.74 17.07 -8.94
C THR A 478 20.05 17.76 -7.61
N LEU A 479 20.72 17.07 -6.70
CA LEU A 479 21.19 17.63 -5.41
C LEU A 479 22.28 18.70 -5.61
N ASP A 480 23.12 18.55 -6.64
CA ASP A 480 24.15 19.53 -7.00
C ASP A 480 23.56 20.89 -7.46
N GLU A 481 22.27 20.97 -7.74
CA GLU A 481 21.57 22.22 -8.06
C GLU A 481 21.08 22.98 -6.82
N GLU A 482 20.94 22.31 -5.67
CA GLU A 482 20.46 22.94 -4.42
C GLU A 482 21.50 23.90 -3.83
N ASN A 483 21.10 25.15 -3.65
CA ASN A 483 22.00 26.23 -3.21
C ASN A 483 22.63 25.94 -1.84
N ILE A 484 21.88 25.38 -0.90
CA ILE A 484 22.38 25.05 0.43
C ILE A 484 23.43 23.92 0.38
N TYR A 485 23.23 22.92 -0.52
CA TYR A 485 24.22 21.86 -0.69
C TYR A 485 25.53 22.40 -1.28
N LYS A 486 25.44 23.28 -2.29
CA LYS A 486 26.62 24.00 -2.85
C LYS A 486 27.34 24.79 -1.76
N ARG A 487 26.60 25.50 -0.93
CA ARG A 487 27.15 26.28 0.21
C ARG A 487 27.95 25.39 1.15
N PHE A 488 27.44 24.21 1.51
CA PHE A 488 28.16 23.26 2.38
C PHE A 488 29.40 22.66 1.70
N ARG A 489 29.35 22.43 0.39
CA ARG A 489 30.54 22.01 -0.40
C ARG A 489 31.61 23.09 -0.50
N GLU A 490 31.22 24.35 -0.67
CA GLU A 490 32.14 25.49 -0.68
C GLU A 490 32.87 25.69 0.65
N LEU A 491 32.18 25.52 1.77
CA LEU A 491 32.76 25.59 3.11
C LEU A 491 33.89 24.58 3.34
N THR A 492 33.83 23.44 2.64
CA THR A 492 34.86 22.38 2.73
C THR A 492 36.02 22.58 1.75
N SER A 493 35.91 23.50 0.78
CA SER A 493 36.90 23.73 -0.29
C SER A 493 38.13 24.59 0.11
N GLY A 494 38.22 25.01 1.39
CA GLY A 494 39.40 25.69 1.93
C GLY A 494 39.56 27.16 1.52
N LYS A 495 38.54 27.84 1.02
CA LYS A 495 38.55 29.29 0.79
C LYS A 495 38.50 30.01 2.15
N MET A 496 39.59 30.70 2.49
CA MET A 496 39.76 31.46 3.73
C MET A 496 38.66 32.53 3.88
N ASN A 497 38.00 32.57 5.06
CA ASN A 497 37.04 33.55 5.57
C ASN A 497 35.53 33.30 5.34
N THR A 498 35.08 32.07 5.20
CA THR A 498 33.65 31.81 5.29
C THR A 498 33.25 31.40 6.71
N PRO A 499 32.21 32.02 7.31
CA PRO A 499 31.75 31.65 8.65
C PRO A 499 31.20 30.21 8.65
N PRO A 500 31.26 29.48 9.77
CA PRO A 500 30.72 28.15 9.89
C PRO A 500 29.20 28.14 9.62
N PRO A 501 28.59 26.99 9.26
CA PRO A 501 27.16 26.91 8.96
C PRO A 501 26.32 27.36 10.16
N THR A 502 25.33 28.23 9.90
CA THR A 502 24.36 28.69 10.91
C THR A 502 23.31 27.58 11.21
N GLU A 503 22.54 27.76 12.27
CA GLU A 503 21.48 26.82 12.63
C GLU A 503 20.38 26.75 11.56
N GLU A 504 20.06 27.90 10.93
CA GLU A 504 19.11 27.98 9.83
C GLU A 504 19.62 27.24 8.59
N GLU A 505 20.91 27.37 8.24
CA GLU A 505 21.52 26.61 7.14
C GLU A 505 21.50 25.09 7.39
N TRP A 506 21.66 24.64 8.64
CA TRP A 506 21.51 23.23 8.99
C TRP A 506 20.08 22.74 8.87
N GLN A 507 19.09 23.55 9.20
CA GLN A 507 17.68 23.22 9.01
C GLN A 507 17.34 23.13 7.52
N GLU A 508 17.81 24.05 6.71
CA GLU A 508 17.61 24.05 5.25
C GLU A 508 18.24 22.80 4.61
N LEU A 509 19.49 22.45 4.99
CA LEU A 509 20.11 21.21 4.52
C LEU A 509 19.33 19.96 4.95
N SER A 510 18.78 19.97 6.14
CA SER A 510 17.93 18.90 6.67
C SER A 510 16.65 18.72 5.83
N LEU A 511 16.03 19.83 5.40
CA LEU A 511 14.87 19.80 4.50
C LEU A 511 15.24 19.24 3.13
N VAL A 512 16.40 19.59 2.59
CA VAL A 512 16.91 19.03 1.34
C VAL A 512 17.07 17.51 1.48
N VAL A 513 17.65 17.03 2.57
CA VAL A 513 17.77 15.58 2.80
C VAL A 513 16.41 14.90 2.96
N SER A 514 15.44 15.55 3.58
CA SER A 514 14.08 15.01 3.68
C SER A 514 13.37 14.91 2.32
N LYS A 515 13.64 15.84 1.42
CA LYS A 515 13.10 15.90 0.06
C LYS A 515 13.70 14.81 -0.84
N TYR A 516 15.02 14.65 -0.83
CA TYR A 516 15.72 13.72 -1.72
C TYR A 516 15.87 12.31 -1.17
N PHE A 517 15.84 12.15 0.15
CA PHE A 517 16.05 10.88 0.84
C PHE A 517 15.02 10.65 1.96
N PRO A 518 13.71 10.69 1.67
CA PRO A 518 12.65 10.68 2.69
C PRO A 518 12.68 9.45 3.59
N PHE A 519 13.03 8.29 3.03
CA PHE A 519 13.06 7.02 3.78
C PHE A 519 14.07 7.03 4.92
N ILE A 520 15.32 7.38 4.60
CA ILE A 520 16.37 7.44 5.62
C ILE A 520 16.16 8.62 6.58
N TYR A 521 15.67 9.76 6.08
CA TYR A 521 15.36 10.90 6.91
C TYR A 521 14.30 10.58 7.96
N ASN A 522 13.21 9.94 7.58
CA ASN A 522 12.16 9.47 8.50
C ASN A 522 12.71 8.47 9.53
N LYS A 523 13.59 7.55 9.13
CA LYS A 523 14.23 6.62 10.05
C LYS A 523 15.11 7.33 11.08
N MET A 524 15.83 8.34 10.66
CA MET A 524 16.63 9.18 11.55
C MET A 524 15.77 9.96 12.55
N CYS A 525 14.67 10.57 12.09
CA CYS A 525 13.73 11.30 12.93
C CYS A 525 12.98 10.43 13.92
N ASN A 526 12.66 9.20 13.55
CA ASN A 526 11.96 8.25 14.42
C ASN A 526 12.86 7.55 15.45
N CYS A 527 14.17 7.80 15.40
CA CYS A 527 15.11 7.29 16.38
C CYS A 527 15.20 8.25 17.58
N GLU A 528 14.42 7.96 18.63
CA GLU A 528 14.28 8.81 19.84
C GLU A 528 15.58 9.16 20.60
N LYS A 529 16.73 8.64 20.16
CA LYS A 529 18.02 8.76 20.87
C LYS A 529 19.12 9.48 20.08
N LEU A 530 18.82 10.03 18.90
CA LEU A 530 19.85 10.76 18.14
C LEU A 530 19.94 12.21 18.64
N SER A 531 21.15 12.63 19.06
CA SER A 531 21.45 14.02 19.35
C SER A 531 21.53 14.85 18.07
N GLN A 532 21.45 16.17 18.20
CA GLN A 532 21.57 17.10 17.06
C GLN A 532 22.90 16.89 16.28
N LEU A 533 24.00 16.65 16.99
CA LEU A 533 25.29 16.38 16.37
C LEU A 533 25.29 15.02 15.62
N GLU A 534 24.69 14.00 16.19
CA GLU A 534 24.55 12.69 15.55
C GLU A 534 23.67 12.79 14.29
N MET A 535 22.60 13.58 14.33
CA MET A 535 21.76 13.86 13.17
C MET A 535 22.54 14.55 12.04
N ARG A 536 23.33 15.57 12.36
CA ARG A 536 24.19 16.27 11.38
C ARG A 536 25.22 15.32 10.74
N VAL A 537 25.84 14.44 11.53
CA VAL A 537 26.75 13.41 10.99
C VAL A 537 26.02 12.44 10.05
N CYS A 538 24.78 12.06 10.35
CA CYS A 538 23.96 11.24 9.46
C CYS A 538 23.71 11.96 8.12
N ILE A 539 23.23 13.19 8.18
CA ILE A 539 22.94 14.03 7.02
C ILE A 539 24.18 14.14 6.12
N LEU A 540 25.32 14.54 6.69
CA LEU A 540 26.57 14.66 5.95
C LEU A 540 27.07 13.33 5.39
N THR A 541 26.90 12.24 6.13
CA THR A 541 27.25 10.90 5.65
C THR A 541 26.39 10.51 4.44
N ARG A 542 25.07 10.74 4.49
CA ARG A 542 24.17 10.43 3.38
C ARG A 542 24.46 11.27 2.13
N LEU A 543 24.89 12.51 2.32
CA LEU A 543 25.30 13.46 1.27
C LEU A 543 26.75 13.24 0.77
N ARG A 544 27.40 12.16 1.17
CA ARG A 544 28.76 11.77 0.77
C ARG A 544 29.85 12.80 1.13
N PHE A 545 29.72 13.48 2.26
CA PHE A 545 30.83 14.24 2.80
C PHE A 545 31.86 13.30 3.43
N THR A 546 33.12 13.54 3.16
CA THR A 546 34.24 12.76 3.73
C THR A 546 34.43 13.10 5.20
N ASN A 547 35.10 12.24 5.97
CA ASN A 547 35.40 12.52 7.38
C ASN A 547 36.19 13.84 7.54
N LYS A 548 37.09 14.15 6.60
CA LYS A 548 37.87 15.37 6.59
C LYS A 548 36.99 16.62 6.40
N GLU A 549 36.00 16.56 5.49
CA GLU A 549 35.04 17.64 5.28
C GLU A 549 34.12 17.80 6.50
N MET A 550 33.71 16.72 7.12
CA MET A 550 32.89 16.75 8.34
C MET A 550 33.64 17.38 9.53
N THR A 551 34.95 17.19 9.64
CA THR A 551 35.74 17.87 10.70
C THR A 551 35.68 19.38 10.57
N ILE A 552 35.65 19.90 9.36
CA ILE A 552 35.55 21.35 9.07
C ILE A 552 34.13 21.83 9.41
N LEU A 553 33.09 21.16 8.90
CA LEU A 553 31.71 21.61 9.05
C LEU A 553 31.16 21.50 10.48
N LEU A 554 31.65 20.53 11.25
CA LEU A 554 31.18 20.26 12.62
C LEU A 554 32.16 20.73 13.71
N ASN A 555 33.27 21.28 13.32
CA ASN A 555 34.39 21.70 14.23
C ASN A 555 34.74 20.59 15.25
N SER A 556 34.89 19.35 14.76
CA SER A 556 35.09 18.15 15.57
C SER A 556 36.27 17.33 15.06
N SER A 557 36.94 16.56 15.92
CA SER A 557 38.06 15.72 15.49
C SER A 557 37.62 14.54 14.64
N ALA A 558 38.48 14.04 13.75
CA ALA A 558 38.20 12.88 12.91
C ALA A 558 37.89 11.62 13.71
N SER A 559 38.53 11.44 14.87
CA SER A 559 38.24 10.35 15.80
C SER A 559 36.84 10.47 16.42
N SER A 560 36.41 11.68 16.78
CA SER A 560 35.07 11.96 17.29
C SER A 560 34.01 11.64 16.24
N ILE A 561 34.19 12.07 14.99
CA ILE A 561 33.27 11.78 13.89
C ILE A 561 33.18 10.29 13.63
N SER A 562 34.31 9.58 13.64
CA SER A 562 34.32 8.11 13.46
C SER A 562 33.54 7.39 14.58
N ASN A 563 33.71 7.83 15.83
CA ASN A 563 33.00 7.28 16.98
C ASN A 563 31.47 7.57 16.90
N ILE A 564 31.10 8.78 16.46
CA ILE A 564 29.70 9.14 16.26
C ILE A 564 29.10 8.27 15.15
N ARG A 565 29.77 8.09 14.02
CA ARG A 565 29.31 7.24 12.93
C ARG A 565 29.11 5.78 13.38
N GLN A 566 30.01 5.26 14.20
CA GLN A 566 29.86 3.91 14.76
C GLN A 566 28.64 3.82 15.69
N LYS A 567 28.45 4.78 16.59
CA LYS A 567 27.28 4.82 17.48
C LYS A 567 25.96 4.94 16.73
N VAL A 568 25.94 5.78 15.72
CA VAL A 568 24.76 6.00 14.88
C VAL A 568 24.44 4.73 14.08
N ASN A 569 25.45 4.07 13.51
CA ASN A 569 25.27 2.83 12.78
C ASN A 569 24.71 1.72 13.68
N GLU A 570 25.23 1.63 14.91
CA GLU A 570 24.71 0.68 15.89
C GLU A 570 23.24 0.97 16.25
N ARG A 571 22.87 2.25 16.43
CA ARG A 571 21.50 2.64 16.81
C ARG A 571 20.48 2.52 15.68
N LEU A 572 20.86 2.87 14.45
CA LEU A 572 19.95 2.84 13.31
C LEU A 572 19.86 1.47 12.63
N PHE A 573 20.95 0.71 12.65
CA PHE A 573 21.10 -0.51 11.85
C PHE A 573 21.60 -1.73 12.66
N GLY A 574 21.96 -1.54 13.93
CA GLY A 574 22.44 -2.62 14.80
C GLY A 574 23.89 -3.05 14.55
N GLU A 575 24.67 -2.31 13.73
CA GLU A 575 26.01 -2.69 13.31
C GLU A 575 27.09 -1.76 13.92
N LYS A 576 28.06 -2.35 14.62
CA LYS A 576 29.19 -1.63 15.26
C LYS A 576 30.33 -1.34 14.27
N SER A 577 30.08 -0.54 13.24
CA SER A 577 31.08 -0.13 12.25
C SER A 577 30.89 1.32 11.85
N SER A 578 31.94 2.12 11.81
CA SER A 578 31.89 3.48 11.27
C SER A 578 32.01 3.51 9.75
N LYS A 579 32.46 2.44 9.11
CA LYS A 579 32.73 2.36 7.67
C LYS A 579 31.48 2.02 6.86
N THR A 580 30.60 1.21 7.40
CA THR A 580 29.40 0.69 6.71
C THR A 580 28.17 1.58 6.88
N LEU A 581 28.25 2.68 7.65
CA LEU A 581 27.10 3.55 7.88
C LEU A 581 26.50 4.10 6.57
N PHE A 582 27.34 4.52 5.62
CA PHE A 582 26.85 5.03 4.34
C PHE A 582 26.12 3.95 3.54
N ASP A 583 26.72 2.76 3.44
CA ASP A 583 26.15 1.65 2.70
C ASP A 583 24.82 1.18 3.33
N ASN A 584 24.75 1.15 4.65
CA ASN A 584 23.52 0.84 5.38
C ASN A 584 22.42 1.88 5.17
N MET A 585 22.78 3.16 5.00
CA MET A 585 21.82 4.22 4.67
C MET A 585 21.35 4.20 3.21
N VAL A 586 22.13 3.62 2.31
CA VAL A 586 21.78 3.50 0.89
C VAL A 586 20.96 2.23 0.63
N ASN A 587 21.22 1.17 1.41
CA ASN A 587 20.56 -0.14 1.24
C ASN A 587 19.20 -0.24 1.97
N LEU A 588 18.74 0.83 2.57
CA LEU A 588 17.46 0.91 3.25
C LEU A 588 16.32 1.14 2.28
#